data_2a381eb568319fc104a07bba38a785c0
#
_entry.id   2a381eb568319fc104a07bba38a785c0
#
_cell.length_a   1.000
_cell.length_b   1.000
_cell.length_c   1.000
_cell.angle_alpha   90.00
_cell.angle_beta   90.00
_cell.angle_gamma   90.00
#
_symmetry.space_group_name_H-M   'P 1'
#
loop_
_entity.id
_entity.type
_entity.pdbx_description
1 polymer ?
#
loop_
_entity_poly.entity_id
_entity_poly.type
_entity_poly.pdbx_seq_one_letter_code
_entity_poly.pdbx_strand_id
1 'polypeptide(L)'
;MRKPLSFGIWGNTEKNSFWKTLPKVLDWSKEKGLAVHLTEHILTKEKGGDYSQPAIHSKEDITKLDFMLVLGGDGTFLSCTRAVEHRPTPILGIHLGDLGFLAKVTLKDLFQRLDQVAAGDFIVEQRTIVQAVILKNGIEKQHIGLNDFVVSNGESHRMLTTQVHVNDHLVAKYKADGLIVATPTGS
;
A
#
# COMPACT_ATOMS: atom_id res chain seq x y z
N MET A 1 -2.85 4.71 22.21
CA MET A 1 -1.70 3.99 21.61
C MET A 1 -0.38 4.71 21.94
N ARG A 2 0.78 4.05 21.74
CA ARG A 2 2.08 4.72 21.87
C ARG A 2 2.19 5.83 20.79
N LYS A 3 2.75 6.98 21.16
CA LYS A 3 3.06 8.03 20.19
C LYS A 3 4.13 7.53 19.22
N PRO A 4 3.95 7.69 17.91
CA PRO A 4 4.97 7.33 16.93
C PRO A 4 6.20 8.22 17.06
N LEU A 5 7.38 7.67 16.73
CA LEU A 5 8.67 8.36 16.71
C LEU A 5 9.25 8.43 15.30
N SER A 6 8.79 7.55 14.40
CA SER A 6 9.31 7.44 13.04
C SER A 6 8.25 7.00 12.05
N PHE A 7 8.39 7.41 10.79
CA PHE A 7 7.54 6.93 9.71
C PHE A 7 8.24 6.92 8.36
N GLY A 8 7.72 6.10 7.47
CA GLY A 8 8.17 6.04 6.08
C GLY A 8 7.21 6.77 5.15
N ILE A 9 7.73 7.38 4.09
CA ILE A 9 6.90 7.97 3.03
C ILE A 9 6.95 7.10 1.78
N TRP A 10 5.76 6.74 1.29
CA TRP A 10 5.50 6.04 0.04
C TRP A 10 4.71 6.95 -0.89
N GLY A 11 5.28 7.40 -1.99
CA GLY A 11 4.72 8.47 -2.80
C GLY A 11 4.48 8.13 -4.27
N ASN A 12 3.45 8.77 -4.85
CA ASN A 12 3.30 8.81 -6.30
C ASN A 12 4.12 9.96 -6.88
N THR A 13 5.37 9.67 -7.25
CA THR A 13 6.33 10.64 -7.76
C THR A 13 6.00 11.21 -9.14
N GLU A 14 5.01 10.65 -9.85
CA GLU A 14 4.55 11.21 -11.13
C GLU A 14 3.61 12.41 -10.95
N LYS A 15 3.00 12.56 -9.75
CA LYS A 15 2.11 13.67 -9.44
C LYS A 15 2.88 14.90 -8.93
N ASN A 16 2.66 16.04 -9.56
CA ASN A 16 3.25 17.32 -9.07
C ASN A 16 2.75 17.69 -7.66
N SER A 17 1.54 17.29 -7.27
CA SER A 17 1.02 17.49 -5.91
C SER A 17 1.85 16.75 -4.85
N PHE A 18 2.45 15.60 -5.18
CA PHE A 18 3.38 14.90 -4.30
C PHE A 18 4.59 15.79 -3.96
N TRP A 19 5.26 16.32 -4.97
CA TRP A 19 6.45 17.14 -4.80
C TRP A 19 6.19 18.47 -4.08
N LYS A 20 4.96 19.02 -4.21
CA LYS A 20 4.52 20.20 -3.46
C LYS A 20 4.17 19.89 -2.00
N THR A 21 3.83 18.65 -1.70
CA THR A 21 3.40 18.21 -0.36
C THR A 21 4.56 17.68 0.46
N LEU A 22 5.49 16.95 -0.15
CA LEU A 22 6.61 16.32 0.54
C LEU A 22 7.42 17.28 1.42
N PRO A 23 7.89 18.46 0.94
CA PRO A 23 8.63 19.39 1.80
C PRO A 23 7.84 19.82 3.03
N LYS A 24 6.54 20.09 2.88
CA LYS A 24 5.68 20.49 3.99
C LYS A 24 5.52 19.39 5.05
N VAL A 25 5.48 18.12 4.62
CA VAL A 25 5.45 16.98 5.55
C VAL A 25 6.78 16.82 6.27
N LEU A 26 7.89 17.04 5.58
CA LEU A 26 9.22 17.01 6.18
C LEU A 26 9.40 18.13 7.23
N ASP A 27 8.98 19.35 6.92
CA ASP A 27 9.00 20.47 7.87
C ASP A 27 8.14 20.18 9.10
N TRP A 28 6.89 19.71 8.88
CA TRP A 28 6.00 19.30 9.96
C TRP A 28 6.62 18.19 10.84
N SER A 29 7.24 17.20 10.23
CA SER A 29 7.87 16.10 10.99
C SER A 29 9.02 16.60 11.87
N LYS A 30 9.83 17.52 11.36
CA LYS A 30 10.92 18.16 12.11
C LYS A 30 10.39 18.94 13.30
N GLU A 31 9.29 19.70 13.13
CA GLU A 31 8.64 20.42 14.23
C GLU A 31 8.11 19.48 15.32
N LYS A 32 7.59 18.30 14.91
CA LYS A 32 7.06 17.28 15.85
C LYS A 32 8.14 16.35 16.42
N GLY A 33 9.38 16.45 15.97
CA GLY A 33 10.47 15.57 16.40
C GLY A 33 10.34 14.13 15.91
N LEU A 34 9.71 13.91 14.75
CA LEU A 34 9.51 12.59 14.13
C LEU A 34 10.60 12.32 13.09
N ALA A 35 11.21 11.14 13.15
CA ALA A 35 12.14 10.68 12.13
C ALA A 35 11.40 10.25 10.87
N VAL A 36 11.87 10.70 9.70
CA VAL A 36 11.28 10.36 8.40
C VAL A 36 12.25 9.54 7.57
N HIS A 37 11.72 8.48 6.94
CA HIS A 37 12.43 7.66 5.98
C HIS A 37 11.74 7.76 4.62
N LEU A 38 12.52 7.85 3.54
CA LEU A 38 12.00 7.95 2.18
C LEU A 38 12.30 6.66 1.41
N THR A 39 11.39 6.24 0.54
CA THR A 39 11.68 5.14 -0.37
C THR A 39 12.74 5.56 -1.39
N GLU A 40 13.58 4.63 -1.85
CA GLU A 40 14.59 4.88 -2.89
C GLU A 40 13.99 5.53 -4.14
N HIS A 41 12.77 5.12 -4.50
CA HIS A 41 12.04 5.70 -5.62
C HIS A 41 11.81 7.21 -5.50
N ILE A 42 11.66 7.74 -4.28
CA ILE A 42 11.55 9.19 -4.04
C ILE A 42 12.94 9.85 -4.14
N LEU A 43 13.96 9.23 -3.54
CA LEU A 43 15.32 9.77 -3.49
C LEU A 43 16.02 9.81 -4.85
N THR A 44 15.69 8.88 -5.76
CA THR A 44 16.33 8.77 -7.08
C THR A 44 15.67 9.60 -8.18
N LYS A 45 14.52 10.24 -7.91
CA LYS A 45 13.85 11.07 -8.93
C LYS A 45 14.50 12.45 -9.03
N GLU A 46 14.83 12.86 -10.25
CA GLU A 46 15.44 14.18 -10.57
C GLU A 46 14.61 15.37 -10.05
N LYS A 47 13.29 15.24 -9.99
CA LYS A 47 12.38 16.29 -9.47
C LYS A 47 12.44 16.47 -7.95
N GLY A 48 13.09 15.54 -7.23
CA GLY A 48 12.98 15.45 -5.78
C GLY A 48 13.85 16.44 -5.01
N GLY A 49 14.86 17.03 -5.59
CA GLY A 49 15.86 17.80 -4.85
C GLY A 49 16.79 16.90 -4.03
N ASP A 50 17.66 17.51 -3.25
CA ASP A 50 18.62 16.81 -2.40
C ASP A 50 18.02 16.54 -1.02
N TYR A 51 17.47 15.33 -0.82
CA TYR A 51 16.90 14.90 0.46
C TYR A 51 17.92 14.11 1.27
N SER A 52 18.12 14.52 2.52
CA SER A 52 19.06 13.90 3.47
C SER A 52 18.41 12.83 4.37
N GLN A 53 17.14 12.52 4.17
CA GLN A 53 16.42 11.51 4.95
C GLN A 53 16.96 10.11 4.67
N PRO A 54 17.00 9.23 5.69
CA PRO A 54 17.36 7.84 5.51
C PRO A 54 16.49 7.14 4.46
N ALA A 55 17.10 6.27 3.67
CA ALA A 55 16.38 5.49 2.66
C ALA A 55 15.71 4.24 3.28
N ILE A 56 14.58 3.86 2.71
CA ILE A 56 13.96 2.55 2.91
C ILE A 56 14.48 1.64 1.78
N HIS A 57 15.42 0.75 2.09
CA HIS A 57 16.04 -0.16 1.13
C HIS A 57 15.37 -1.53 1.09
N SER A 58 14.73 -1.93 2.19
CA SER A 58 14.20 -3.27 2.36
C SER A 58 12.85 -3.29 3.08
N LYS A 59 12.19 -4.43 3.01
CA LYS A 59 10.95 -4.67 3.77
C LYS A 59 11.20 -4.71 5.29
N GLU A 60 12.41 -5.09 5.69
CA GLU A 60 12.85 -5.09 7.09
C GLU A 60 12.96 -3.68 7.66
N ASP A 61 13.33 -2.68 6.84
CA ASP A 61 13.34 -1.28 7.27
C ASP A 61 11.93 -0.78 7.57
N ILE A 62 10.93 -1.21 6.79
CA ILE A 62 9.51 -0.88 7.05
C ILE A 62 9.06 -1.37 8.43
N THR A 63 9.54 -2.54 8.87
CA THR A 63 9.17 -3.12 10.18
C THR A 63 9.65 -2.28 11.37
N LYS A 64 10.70 -1.48 11.19
CA LYS A 64 11.26 -0.61 12.23
C LYS A 64 10.50 0.71 12.37
N LEU A 65 9.61 1.02 11.43
CA LEU A 65 8.84 2.25 11.40
C LEU A 65 7.52 2.10 12.15
N ASP A 66 7.08 3.15 12.82
CA ASP A 66 5.82 3.14 13.55
C ASP A 66 4.61 3.19 12.60
N PHE A 67 4.76 3.80 11.41
CA PHE A 67 3.74 3.74 10.34
C PHE A 67 4.33 4.11 8.97
N MET A 68 3.56 3.83 7.90
CA MET A 68 3.83 4.30 6.54
C MET A 68 2.82 5.38 6.16
N LEU A 69 3.30 6.52 5.69
CA LEU A 69 2.49 7.59 5.09
C LEU A 69 2.46 7.40 3.57
N VAL A 70 1.31 7.12 3.03
CA VAL A 70 1.11 7.02 1.57
C VAL A 70 0.59 8.34 1.03
N LEU A 71 1.32 8.94 0.11
CA LEU A 71 0.91 10.14 -0.62
C LEU A 71 0.61 9.77 -2.09
N GLY A 72 -0.66 9.48 -2.41
CA GLY A 72 -1.04 9.00 -3.74
C GLY A 72 -2.52 8.73 -3.88
N GLY A 73 -2.89 7.83 -4.78
CA GLY A 73 -4.21 7.24 -4.92
C GLY A 73 -4.21 5.78 -4.50
N ASP A 74 -5.31 5.08 -4.80
CA ASP A 74 -5.49 3.66 -4.41
C ASP A 74 -4.38 2.75 -4.95
N GLY A 75 -3.92 2.96 -6.18
CA GLY A 75 -2.79 2.19 -6.73
C GLY A 75 -1.49 2.35 -5.94
N THR A 76 -1.20 3.57 -5.44
CA THR A 76 -0.05 3.84 -4.57
C THR A 76 -0.23 3.18 -3.20
N PHE A 77 -1.45 3.22 -2.66
CA PHE A 77 -1.80 2.55 -1.41
C PHE A 77 -1.61 1.03 -1.52
N LEU A 78 -2.14 0.41 -2.56
CA LEU A 78 -1.97 -1.03 -2.83
C LEU A 78 -0.48 -1.42 -3.02
N SER A 79 0.31 -0.57 -3.65
CA SER A 79 1.75 -0.78 -3.80
C SER A 79 2.45 -0.78 -2.44
N CYS A 80 2.15 0.18 -1.57
CA CYS A 80 2.65 0.22 -0.19
C CYS A 80 2.22 -1.03 0.60
N THR A 81 0.95 -1.43 0.50
CA THR A 81 0.44 -2.64 1.17
C THR A 81 1.23 -3.88 0.77
N ARG A 82 1.55 -4.04 -0.53
CA ARG A 82 2.40 -5.15 -0.99
C ARG A 82 3.82 -5.10 -0.44
N ALA A 83 4.36 -3.93 -0.14
CA ALA A 83 5.67 -3.78 0.49
C ALA A 83 5.62 -4.07 2.00
N VAL A 84 4.56 -3.64 2.67
CA VAL A 84 4.33 -3.92 4.10
C VAL A 84 4.03 -5.41 4.33
N GLU A 85 3.27 -6.06 3.43
CA GLU A 85 2.88 -7.49 3.54
C GLU A 85 2.16 -7.80 4.87
N HIS A 86 2.68 -8.81 5.61
CA HIS A 86 2.14 -9.27 6.89
C HIS A 86 2.68 -8.51 8.11
N ARG A 87 3.47 -7.48 7.88
CA ARG A 87 4.10 -6.72 8.97
C ARG A 87 3.08 -5.87 9.72
N PRO A 88 3.28 -5.64 11.01
CA PRO A 88 2.34 -4.88 11.83
C PRO A 88 2.38 -3.36 11.58
N THR A 89 3.19 -2.88 10.63
CA THR A 89 3.35 -1.46 10.35
C THR A 89 2.07 -0.87 9.74
N PRO A 90 1.35 0.03 10.44
CA PRO A 90 0.12 0.62 9.92
C PRO A 90 0.37 1.54 8.73
N ILE A 91 -0.65 1.74 7.89
CA ILE A 91 -0.58 2.61 6.72
C ILE A 91 -1.61 3.73 6.85
N LEU A 92 -1.17 4.98 6.75
CA LEU A 92 -2.03 6.16 6.61
C LEU A 92 -2.02 6.61 5.15
N GLY A 93 -3.16 6.53 4.46
CA GLY A 93 -3.30 6.95 3.07
C GLY A 93 -3.86 8.35 2.91
N ILE A 94 -3.13 9.21 2.19
CA ILE A 94 -3.55 10.56 1.81
C ILE A 94 -3.75 10.62 0.30
N HIS A 95 -4.93 11.02 -0.12
CA HIS A 95 -5.27 11.10 -1.53
C HIS A 95 -4.76 12.39 -2.16
N LEU A 96 -3.96 12.27 -3.23
CA LEU A 96 -3.38 13.41 -3.97
C LEU A 96 -4.23 13.84 -5.20
N GLY A 97 -5.50 13.53 -5.22
CA GLY A 97 -6.40 13.84 -6.35
C GLY A 97 -7.84 13.51 -5.98
N ASP A 98 -8.57 12.87 -6.89
CA ASP A 98 -9.96 12.46 -6.64
C ASP A 98 -10.00 11.34 -5.60
N LEU A 99 -10.99 11.39 -4.72
CA LEU A 99 -11.13 10.47 -3.59
C LEU A 99 -11.28 9.03 -4.09
N GLY A 100 -10.45 8.13 -3.53
CA GLY A 100 -10.51 6.69 -3.78
C GLY A 100 -11.26 5.94 -2.68
N PHE A 101 -11.27 4.61 -2.79
CA PHE A 101 -11.89 3.74 -1.80
C PHE A 101 -10.98 3.42 -0.62
N LEU A 102 -9.64 3.42 -0.83
CA LEU A 102 -8.65 3.04 0.17
C LEU A 102 -8.07 4.24 0.92
N ALA A 103 -7.57 5.24 0.19
CA ALA A 103 -7.06 6.47 0.78
C ALA A 103 -8.21 7.47 0.98
N LYS A 104 -8.74 7.52 2.20
CA LYS A 104 -9.94 8.34 2.53
C LYS A 104 -9.62 9.76 3.03
N VAL A 105 -8.35 10.05 3.35
CA VAL A 105 -7.93 11.36 3.83
C VAL A 105 -7.52 12.24 2.66
N THR A 106 -8.05 13.45 2.59
CA THR A 106 -7.71 14.42 1.55
C THR A 106 -6.50 15.27 1.93
N LEU A 107 -5.90 15.97 0.95
CA LEU A 107 -4.82 16.92 1.21
C LEU A 107 -5.23 18.06 2.17
N LYS A 108 -6.51 18.42 2.21
CA LYS A 108 -7.02 19.47 3.12
C LYS A 108 -6.89 19.03 4.57
N ASP A 109 -7.12 17.75 4.83
CA ASP A 109 -7.15 17.19 6.18
C ASP A 109 -5.79 16.60 6.60
N LEU A 110 -4.79 16.62 5.71
CA LEU A 110 -3.48 15.97 5.89
C LEU A 110 -2.86 16.30 7.26
N PHE A 111 -2.62 17.58 7.55
CA PHE A 111 -1.90 17.98 8.76
C PHE A 111 -2.73 17.76 10.02
N GLN A 112 -4.03 17.93 9.96
CA GLN A 112 -4.92 17.60 11.07
C GLN A 112 -4.82 16.12 11.43
N ARG A 113 -4.81 15.23 10.43
CA ARG A 113 -4.66 13.78 10.65
C ARG A 113 -3.27 13.40 11.13
N LEU A 114 -2.24 14.03 10.59
CA LEU A 114 -0.87 13.84 11.04
C LEU A 114 -0.70 14.29 12.51
N ASP A 115 -1.30 15.40 12.92
CA ASP A 115 -1.29 15.87 14.31
C ASP A 115 -1.99 14.88 15.26
N GLN A 116 -3.12 14.31 14.84
CA GLN A 116 -3.80 13.26 15.59
C GLN A 116 -2.90 12.01 15.75
N VAL A 117 -2.26 11.58 14.67
CA VAL A 117 -1.33 10.44 14.71
C VAL A 117 -0.15 10.73 15.64
N ALA A 118 0.48 11.91 15.53
CA ALA A 118 1.58 12.32 16.40
C ALA A 118 1.18 12.42 17.88
N ALA A 119 -0.08 12.76 18.16
CA ALA A 119 -0.63 12.76 19.52
C ALA A 119 -0.96 11.36 20.06
N GLY A 120 -0.98 10.32 19.19
CA GLY A 120 -1.44 8.97 19.52
C GLY A 120 -2.97 8.83 19.51
N ASP A 121 -3.68 9.82 18.96
CA ASP A 121 -5.15 9.85 18.83
C ASP A 121 -5.58 9.25 17.47
N PHE A 122 -5.52 7.93 17.38
CA PHE A 122 -5.94 7.20 16.19
C PHE A 122 -6.32 5.75 16.51
N ILE A 123 -7.08 5.15 15.60
CA ILE A 123 -7.46 3.74 15.64
C ILE A 123 -6.87 3.06 14.40
N VAL A 124 -6.27 1.88 14.59
CA VAL A 124 -5.79 1.04 13.49
C VAL A 124 -6.90 0.05 13.11
N GLU A 125 -7.38 0.17 11.88
CA GLU A 125 -8.32 -0.78 11.29
C GLU A 125 -7.54 -1.96 10.69
N GLN A 126 -7.89 -3.17 11.10
CA GLN A 126 -7.32 -4.39 10.50
C GLN A 126 -8.08 -4.73 9.22
N ARG A 127 -7.33 -5.07 8.19
CA ARG A 127 -7.85 -5.49 6.88
C ARG A 127 -7.41 -6.91 6.56
N THR A 128 -8.34 -7.70 6.03
CA THR A 128 -8.02 -9.02 5.48
C THR A 128 -7.17 -8.86 4.23
N ILE A 129 -6.14 -9.67 4.11
CA ILE A 129 -5.37 -9.83 2.88
C ILE A 129 -5.64 -11.23 2.31
N VAL A 130 -5.60 -11.37 1.00
CA VAL A 130 -5.65 -12.65 0.31
C VAL A 130 -4.24 -13.03 -0.15
N GLN A 131 -3.87 -14.29 0.03
CA GLN A 131 -2.62 -14.84 -0.46
C GLN A 131 -2.90 -15.80 -1.60
N ALA A 132 -2.20 -15.62 -2.72
CA ALA A 132 -2.18 -16.56 -3.83
C ALA A 132 -0.85 -17.30 -3.87
N VAL A 133 -0.92 -18.61 -4.01
CA VAL A 133 0.23 -19.48 -4.24
C VAL A 133 0.08 -20.07 -5.64
N ILE A 134 1.02 -19.74 -6.52
CA ILE A 134 1.02 -20.22 -7.90
C ILE A 134 2.11 -21.29 -8.03
N LEU A 135 1.67 -22.52 -8.34
CA LEU A 135 2.58 -23.62 -8.62
C LEU A 135 2.67 -23.83 -10.14
N LYS A 136 3.85 -23.65 -10.70
CA LYS A 136 4.11 -23.89 -12.14
C LYS A 136 5.44 -24.59 -12.33
N ASN A 137 5.42 -25.76 -12.97
CA ASN A 137 6.63 -26.56 -13.25
C ASN A 137 7.48 -26.83 -11.99
N GLY A 138 6.86 -27.10 -10.85
CA GLY A 138 7.55 -27.33 -9.58
C GLY A 138 8.07 -26.04 -8.89
N ILE A 139 7.87 -24.87 -9.47
CA ILE A 139 8.25 -23.58 -8.88
C ILE A 139 7.01 -22.97 -8.23
N GLU A 140 7.12 -22.67 -6.94
CA GLU A 140 6.11 -21.97 -6.17
C GLU A 140 6.40 -20.48 -6.15
N LYS A 141 5.36 -19.67 -6.44
CA LYS A 141 5.40 -18.21 -6.27
C LYS A 141 4.25 -17.77 -5.40
N GLN A 142 4.56 -16.95 -4.41
CA GLN A 142 3.57 -16.40 -3.48
C GLN A 142 3.33 -14.93 -3.79
N HIS A 143 2.07 -14.53 -3.74
CA HIS A 143 1.63 -13.15 -3.91
C HIS A 143 0.60 -12.82 -2.84
N ILE A 144 0.54 -11.56 -2.43
CA ILE A 144 -0.49 -11.06 -1.53
C ILE A 144 -1.28 -9.93 -2.19
N GLY A 145 -2.54 -9.80 -1.84
CA GLY A 145 -3.43 -8.74 -2.29
C GLY A 145 -4.31 -8.22 -1.16
N LEU A 146 -4.50 -6.92 -1.11
CA LEU A 146 -5.48 -6.30 -0.21
C LEU A 146 -6.89 -6.37 -0.81
N ASN A 147 -7.00 -6.25 -2.14
CA ASN A 147 -8.27 -6.26 -2.85
C ASN A 147 -8.62 -7.66 -3.36
N ASP A 148 -7.99 -8.07 -4.46
CA ASP A 148 -8.36 -9.28 -5.18
C ASP A 148 -7.20 -9.86 -5.99
N PHE A 149 -7.41 -11.09 -6.47
CA PHE A 149 -6.65 -11.70 -7.56
C PHE A 149 -7.58 -12.03 -8.70
N VAL A 150 -7.18 -11.63 -9.89
CA VAL A 150 -7.86 -11.95 -11.13
C VAL A 150 -7.11 -13.07 -11.85
N VAL A 151 -7.77 -14.19 -12.05
CA VAL A 151 -7.28 -15.29 -12.88
C VAL A 151 -7.92 -15.15 -14.25
N SER A 152 -7.14 -14.86 -15.26
CA SER A 152 -7.63 -14.64 -16.62
C SER A 152 -6.75 -15.35 -17.66
N ASN A 153 -7.23 -15.44 -18.89
CA ASN A 153 -6.52 -16.08 -19.99
C ASN A 153 -5.46 -15.16 -20.66
N GLY A 154 -5.10 -14.03 -20.00
CA GLY A 154 -4.15 -13.06 -20.53
C GLY A 154 -4.65 -12.48 -21.86
N GLU A 155 -3.81 -12.50 -22.89
CA GLU A 155 -4.12 -11.96 -24.21
C GLU A 155 -5.01 -12.89 -25.07
N SER A 156 -5.32 -14.10 -24.60
CA SER A 156 -6.16 -15.02 -25.36
C SER A 156 -7.62 -14.63 -25.22
N HIS A 157 -8.32 -14.51 -26.35
CA HIS A 157 -9.76 -14.27 -26.40
C HIS A 157 -10.62 -15.53 -26.16
N ARG A 158 -10.02 -16.63 -25.70
CA ARG A 158 -10.71 -17.88 -25.42
C ARG A 158 -11.15 -17.93 -23.98
N MET A 159 -12.36 -18.44 -23.73
CA MET A 159 -12.85 -18.70 -22.38
C MET A 159 -11.96 -19.70 -21.64
N LEU A 160 -11.72 -19.43 -20.37
CA LEU A 160 -11.10 -20.35 -19.44
C LEU A 160 -12.09 -21.44 -19.02
N THR A 161 -11.60 -22.67 -18.90
CA THR A 161 -12.30 -23.71 -18.16
C THR A 161 -11.61 -23.87 -16.81
N THR A 162 -12.28 -23.45 -15.74
CA THR A 162 -11.72 -23.42 -14.38
C THR A 162 -12.52 -24.33 -13.47
N GLN A 163 -11.84 -25.11 -12.64
CA GLN A 163 -12.44 -25.85 -11.53
C GLN A 163 -12.09 -25.15 -10.24
N VAL A 164 -13.10 -24.85 -9.44
CA VAL A 164 -12.91 -24.20 -8.12
C VAL A 164 -13.16 -25.24 -7.02
N HIS A 165 -12.17 -25.42 -6.17
CA HIS A 165 -12.24 -26.28 -5.01
C HIS A 165 -12.11 -25.41 -3.76
N VAL A 166 -12.87 -25.74 -2.72
CA VAL A 166 -12.76 -25.14 -1.39
C VAL A 166 -12.58 -26.28 -0.39
N ASN A 167 -11.46 -26.28 0.34
CA ASN A 167 -11.12 -27.37 1.27
C ASN A 167 -11.21 -28.75 0.61
N ASP A 168 -10.61 -28.91 -0.57
CA ASP A 168 -10.59 -30.13 -1.39
C ASP A 168 -11.95 -30.55 -2.00
N HIS A 169 -13.03 -29.82 -1.74
CA HIS A 169 -14.34 -30.09 -2.32
C HIS A 169 -14.54 -29.27 -3.59
N LEU A 170 -14.92 -29.94 -4.68
CA LEU A 170 -15.28 -29.26 -5.91
C LEU A 170 -16.57 -28.46 -5.70
N VAL A 171 -16.45 -27.14 -5.76
CA VAL A 171 -17.61 -26.22 -5.64
C VAL A 171 -18.27 -26.01 -7.00
N ALA A 172 -17.46 -25.74 -8.04
CA ALA A 172 -17.99 -25.47 -9.36
C ALA A 172 -16.97 -25.66 -10.48
N LYS A 173 -17.50 -25.86 -11.71
CA LYS A 173 -16.74 -25.74 -12.96
C LYS A 173 -17.30 -24.58 -13.74
N TYR A 174 -16.42 -23.62 -14.09
CA TYR A 174 -16.78 -22.43 -14.84
C TYR A 174 -16.15 -22.46 -16.23
N LYS A 175 -16.91 -21.98 -17.22
CA LYS A 175 -16.39 -21.58 -18.52
C LYS A 175 -16.65 -20.08 -18.65
N ALA A 176 -15.62 -19.27 -18.42
CA ALA A 176 -15.72 -17.82 -18.30
C ALA A 176 -14.43 -17.13 -18.77
N ASP A 177 -14.45 -15.83 -18.90
CA ASP A 177 -13.27 -15.04 -19.24
C ASP A 177 -12.22 -15.02 -18.12
N GLY A 178 -12.65 -15.27 -16.88
CA GLY A 178 -11.78 -15.34 -15.71
C GLY A 178 -12.53 -15.63 -14.43
N LEU A 179 -11.78 -15.64 -13.34
CA LEU A 179 -12.27 -15.78 -11.98
C LEU A 179 -11.64 -14.70 -11.11
N ILE A 180 -12.44 -14.06 -10.25
CA ILE A 180 -11.97 -13.08 -9.27
C ILE A 180 -12.13 -13.68 -7.88
N VAL A 181 -11.05 -13.63 -7.10
CA VAL A 181 -11.05 -13.98 -5.67
C VAL A 181 -10.72 -12.73 -4.89
N ALA A 182 -11.71 -12.20 -4.17
CA ALA A 182 -11.62 -10.90 -3.50
C ALA A 182 -11.66 -11.02 -1.97
N THR A 183 -11.03 -10.05 -1.31
CA THR A 183 -11.24 -9.77 0.11
C THR A 183 -12.51 -8.92 0.29
N PRO A 184 -13.00 -8.72 1.54
CA PRO A 184 -14.08 -7.74 1.79
C PRO A 184 -13.73 -6.30 1.40
N THR A 185 -12.44 -5.97 1.26
CA THR A 185 -12.00 -4.65 0.82
C THR A 185 -12.13 -4.48 -0.69
N GLY A 186 -11.92 -5.55 -1.46
CA GLY A 186 -11.93 -5.54 -2.92
C GLY A 186 -13.25 -6.01 -3.56
N SER A 187 -14.23 -6.44 -2.76
CA SER A 187 -15.53 -6.94 -3.26
C SER A 187 -16.56 -5.82 -3.42
#